data_89d950286452d4631c259be6557e18ea
#
_entry.id   89d950286452d4631c259be6557e18ea
#
_cell.length_a   1.000
_cell.length_b   1.000
_cell.length_c   1.000
_cell.angle_alpha   90.00
_cell.angle_beta   90.00
_cell.angle_gamma   90.00
#
_symmetry.space_group_name_H-M   'P 1'
#
loop_
_entity.id
_entity.type
_entity.pdbx_description
1 polymer ?
#
loop_
_entity_poly.entity_id
_entity_poly.type
_entity_poly.pdbx_seq_one_letter_code
_entity_poly.pdbx_strand_id
1 'polypeptide(L)'
;MYKRQRKDCGYPPLVTPSSQIVGTQAVLNVLAGERYKMVTKEFKGLLRGEYGKLPAEPDASVVKKCIGDEQRITCRPADLLEQGEYKKFKAEISEYIEQEEDVLSYAVFGQVALNFFKWRKARKDGIDKDLASNGDRVYPV
;
A
#
# COMPACT_ATOMS: atom_id res chain seq x y z
N MET A 1 26.77 -3.83 7.33
CA MET A 1 25.93 -3.76 6.13
C MET A 1 24.72 -2.83 6.32
N TYR A 2 23.89 -3.01 7.34
CA TYR A 2 22.70 -2.19 7.63
C TYR A 2 22.99 -0.68 7.82
N LYS A 3 24.05 -0.31 8.58
CA LYS A 3 24.45 1.09 8.77
C LYS A 3 24.76 1.80 7.44
N ARG A 4 25.45 1.11 6.53
CA ARG A 4 25.74 1.63 5.19
C ARG A 4 24.45 1.79 4.38
N GLN A 5 23.55 0.79 4.42
CA GLN A 5 22.26 0.85 3.75
C GLN A 5 21.44 2.07 4.20
N ARG A 6 21.39 2.31 5.51
CA ARG A 6 20.72 3.48 6.09
C ARG A 6 21.32 4.80 5.60
N LYS A 7 22.65 4.88 5.53
CA LYS A 7 23.36 6.05 5.01
C LYS A 7 22.98 6.31 3.56
N ASP A 8 23.05 5.30 2.71
CA ASP A 8 22.80 5.41 1.28
C ASP A 8 21.39 5.93 0.95
N CYS A 9 20.41 5.66 1.81
CA CYS A 9 19.03 6.14 1.63
C CYS A 9 18.67 7.38 2.47
N GLY A 10 19.64 8.17 2.93
CA GLY A 10 19.39 9.45 3.58
C GLY A 10 18.99 9.37 5.06
N TYR A 11 19.46 8.35 5.77
CA TYR A 11 19.26 8.16 7.22
C TYR A 11 17.80 8.14 7.68
N PRO A 12 16.88 7.40 7.05
CA PRO A 12 15.50 7.33 7.50
C PRO A 12 15.43 6.93 8.98
N PRO A 13 14.40 7.36 9.73
CA PRO A 13 14.15 6.90 11.08
C PRO A 13 13.91 5.39 11.08
N LEU A 14 14.48 4.70 12.08
CA LEU A 14 14.38 3.24 12.20
C LEU A 14 13.12 2.82 12.96
N VAL A 15 11.99 3.23 12.43
CA VAL A 15 10.63 2.85 12.89
C VAL A 15 9.91 2.15 11.75
N THR A 16 8.81 1.49 12.05
CA THR A 16 7.95 0.86 11.03
C THR A 16 7.34 1.95 10.13
N PRO A 17 7.35 1.81 8.80
CA PRO A 17 7.87 0.69 8.01
C PRO A 17 9.33 0.84 7.56
N SER A 18 9.96 2.01 7.74
CA SER A 18 11.28 2.32 7.17
C SER A 18 12.42 1.40 7.65
N SER A 19 12.36 0.94 8.91
CA SER A 19 13.32 -0.05 9.42
C SER A 19 13.27 -1.38 8.66
N GLN A 20 12.06 -1.84 8.33
CA GLN A 20 11.85 -3.07 7.55
C GLN A 20 12.32 -2.89 6.10
N ILE A 21 11.99 -1.77 5.48
CA ILE A 21 12.40 -1.44 4.10
C ILE A 21 13.93 -1.46 3.98
N VAL A 22 14.62 -0.75 4.88
CA VAL A 22 16.09 -0.69 4.90
C VAL A 22 16.70 -2.05 5.19
N GLY A 23 16.11 -2.81 6.13
CA GLY A 23 16.56 -4.15 6.50
C GLY A 23 16.45 -5.14 5.36
N THR A 24 15.28 -5.21 4.74
CA THR A 24 15.02 -6.10 3.59
C THR A 24 15.97 -5.80 2.42
N GLN A 25 16.14 -4.52 2.08
CA GLN A 25 17.08 -4.14 1.02
C GLN A 25 18.52 -4.48 1.36
N ALA A 26 18.93 -4.37 2.62
CA ALA A 26 20.26 -4.77 3.06
C ALA A 26 20.50 -6.29 2.89
N VAL A 27 19.50 -7.12 3.20
CA VAL A 27 19.54 -8.58 3.00
C VAL A 27 19.60 -8.91 1.51
N LEU A 28 18.77 -8.31 0.67
CA LEU A 28 18.76 -8.53 -0.77
C LEU A 28 20.10 -8.18 -1.43
N ASN A 29 20.76 -7.12 -0.97
CA ASN A 29 22.09 -6.76 -1.46
C ASN A 29 23.14 -7.83 -1.17
N VAL A 30 22.96 -8.62 -0.08
CA VAL A 30 23.84 -9.76 0.23
C VAL A 30 23.50 -10.95 -0.64
N LEU A 31 22.24 -11.32 -0.69
CA LEU A 31 21.78 -12.49 -1.42
C LEU A 31 22.06 -12.39 -2.93
N ALA A 32 21.92 -11.19 -3.48
CA ALA A 32 22.20 -10.94 -4.90
C ALA A 32 23.69 -10.87 -5.25
N GLY A 33 24.57 -10.86 -4.25
CA GLY A 33 26.04 -10.72 -4.45
C GLY A 33 26.48 -9.33 -4.95
N GLU A 34 25.53 -8.50 -5.39
CA GLU A 34 25.76 -7.15 -5.88
C GLU A 34 24.74 -6.19 -5.26
N ARG A 35 25.21 -5.00 -4.84
CA ARG A 35 24.35 -3.99 -4.24
C ARG A 35 23.40 -3.37 -5.27
N TYR A 36 22.12 -3.33 -4.90
CA TYR A 36 21.06 -2.76 -5.73
C TYR A 36 20.89 -3.44 -7.09
N LYS A 37 21.26 -4.73 -7.19
CA LYS A 37 20.91 -5.58 -8.33
C LYS A 37 19.41 -5.92 -8.29
N MET A 38 18.92 -6.21 -7.08
CA MET A 38 17.50 -6.41 -6.79
C MET A 38 17.03 -5.29 -5.86
N VAL A 39 16.00 -4.54 -6.26
CA VAL A 39 15.48 -3.42 -5.49
C VAL A 39 13.99 -3.61 -5.26
N THR A 40 13.55 -3.54 -4.01
CA THR A 40 12.13 -3.67 -3.67
C THR A 40 11.36 -2.42 -4.09
N LYS A 41 10.05 -2.59 -4.34
CA LYS A 41 9.15 -1.48 -4.64
C LYS A 41 9.14 -0.44 -3.50
N GLU A 42 9.11 -0.92 -2.26
CA GLU A 42 9.09 -0.09 -1.06
C GLU A 42 10.38 0.72 -0.90
N PHE A 43 11.55 0.12 -1.23
CA PHE A 43 12.82 0.85 -1.20
C PHE A 43 12.89 1.94 -2.29
N LYS A 44 12.35 1.66 -3.47
CA LYS A 44 12.18 2.69 -4.52
C LYS A 44 11.26 3.81 -4.04
N GLY A 45 10.13 3.48 -3.42
CA GLY A 45 9.20 4.45 -2.83
C GLY A 45 9.85 5.31 -1.76
N LEU A 46 10.71 4.73 -0.90
CA LEU A 46 11.48 5.47 0.10
C LEU A 46 12.40 6.50 -0.56
N LEU A 47 13.13 6.11 -1.62
CA LEU A 47 14.01 7.02 -2.37
C LEU A 47 13.25 8.10 -3.12
N ARG A 48 12.05 7.79 -3.63
CA ARG A 48 11.16 8.77 -4.28
C ARG A 48 10.57 9.79 -3.31
N GLY A 49 10.56 9.51 -2.00
CA GLY A 49 9.97 10.38 -0.99
C GLY A 49 8.50 10.08 -0.66
N GLU A 50 7.97 8.91 -1.06
CA GLU A 50 6.59 8.48 -0.75
C GLU A 50 6.32 8.35 0.75
N TYR A 51 7.37 8.16 1.55
CA TYR A 51 7.32 8.08 3.01
C TYR A 51 7.66 9.40 3.72
N GLY A 52 7.70 10.52 2.96
CA GLY A 52 8.01 11.84 3.46
C GLY A 52 9.49 12.22 3.31
N LYS A 53 9.81 13.42 3.81
CA LYS A 53 11.18 13.99 3.71
C LYS A 53 12.17 13.19 4.54
N LEU A 54 13.28 12.83 3.93
CA LEU A 54 14.39 12.15 4.60
C LEU A 54 15.24 13.13 5.40
N PRO A 55 15.88 12.67 6.51
CA PRO A 55 16.75 13.52 7.33
C PRO A 55 17.99 14.06 6.61
N ALA A 56 18.48 13.31 5.63
CA ALA A 56 19.58 13.73 4.76
C ALA A 56 19.32 13.34 3.31
N GLU A 57 20.04 13.94 2.38
CA GLU A 57 19.95 13.55 0.97
C GLU A 57 20.48 12.12 0.77
N PRO A 58 19.74 11.26 0.08
CA PRO A 58 20.24 9.96 -0.34
C PRO A 58 21.42 10.07 -1.28
N ASP A 59 22.26 9.05 -1.31
CA ASP A 59 23.37 8.97 -2.25
C ASP A 59 22.88 9.02 -3.71
N ALA A 60 23.34 10.00 -4.47
CA ALA A 60 22.90 10.25 -5.84
C ALA A 60 23.14 9.05 -6.77
N SER A 61 24.23 8.31 -6.57
CA SER A 61 24.53 7.12 -7.36
C SER A 61 23.55 6.00 -7.07
N VAL A 62 23.11 5.85 -5.82
CA VAL A 62 22.11 4.86 -5.40
C VAL A 62 20.72 5.25 -5.91
N VAL A 63 20.37 6.53 -5.83
CA VAL A 63 19.11 7.05 -6.39
C VAL A 63 19.04 6.73 -7.87
N LYS A 64 20.08 7.10 -8.64
CA LYS A 64 20.13 6.85 -10.09
C LYS A 64 20.07 5.35 -10.43
N LYS A 65 20.76 4.50 -9.67
CA LYS A 65 20.76 3.04 -9.88
C LYS A 65 19.39 2.41 -9.58
N CYS A 66 18.65 2.91 -8.56
CA CYS A 66 17.42 2.30 -8.08
C CYS A 66 16.15 2.82 -8.78
N ILE A 67 16.07 4.12 -9.04
CA ILE A 67 14.88 4.78 -9.61
C ILE A 67 15.16 5.52 -10.93
N GLY A 68 16.43 5.53 -11.39
CA GLY A 68 16.79 6.19 -12.65
C GLY A 68 16.60 7.69 -12.60
N ASP A 69 15.90 8.23 -13.61
CA ASP A 69 15.60 9.66 -13.76
C ASP A 69 14.18 10.00 -13.27
N GLU A 70 13.54 9.12 -12.49
CA GLU A 70 12.24 9.39 -11.90
C GLU A 70 12.31 10.61 -10.96
N GLN A 71 11.32 11.50 -11.06
CA GLN A 71 11.25 12.68 -10.20
C GLN A 71 10.95 12.27 -8.76
N ARG A 72 11.69 12.89 -7.82
CA ARG A 72 11.46 12.70 -6.39
C ARG A 72 10.36 13.66 -5.91
N ILE A 73 9.54 13.17 -4.99
CA ILE A 73 8.52 13.97 -4.31
C ILE A 73 9.23 14.94 -3.35
N THR A 74 9.01 16.23 -3.55
CA THR A 74 9.59 17.31 -2.73
C THR A 74 8.58 17.98 -1.82
N CYS A 75 7.28 17.79 -2.09
CA CYS A 75 6.17 18.22 -1.24
C CYS A 75 5.78 17.11 -0.24
N ARG A 76 4.81 17.38 0.62
CA ARG A 76 4.21 16.36 1.47
C ARG A 76 3.42 15.36 0.61
N PRO A 77 3.64 14.04 0.72
CA PRO A 77 2.94 13.06 -0.12
C PRO A 77 1.42 13.18 -0.10
N ALA A 78 0.85 13.58 1.04
CA ALA A 78 -0.59 13.82 1.15
C ALA A 78 -1.12 14.97 0.26
N ASP A 79 -0.25 15.90 -0.16
CA ASP A 79 -0.65 17.01 -1.05
C ASP A 79 -0.83 16.55 -2.50
N LEU A 80 -0.38 15.33 -2.82
CA LEU A 80 -0.55 14.68 -4.13
C LEU A 80 -1.84 13.87 -4.24
N LEU A 81 -2.55 13.67 -3.11
CA LEU A 81 -3.82 12.95 -3.12
C LEU A 81 -4.91 13.79 -3.75
N GLU A 82 -5.74 13.15 -4.58
CA GLU A 82 -6.90 13.79 -5.17
C GLU A 82 -7.89 14.24 -4.09
N GLN A 83 -8.38 15.47 -4.21
CA GLN A 83 -9.40 15.97 -3.32
C GLN A 83 -10.76 15.35 -3.69
N GLY A 84 -11.55 14.97 -2.66
CA GLY A 84 -12.90 14.47 -2.87
C GLY A 84 -13.01 12.94 -3.00
N GLU A 85 -11.97 12.18 -2.68
CA GLU A 85 -12.01 10.70 -2.67
C GLU A 85 -13.18 10.14 -1.86
N TYR A 86 -13.53 10.77 -0.73
CA TYR A 86 -14.70 10.36 0.06
C TYR A 86 -15.99 10.36 -0.76
N LYS A 87 -16.22 11.40 -1.55
CA LYS A 87 -17.43 11.50 -2.41
C LYS A 87 -17.41 10.43 -3.50
N LYS A 88 -16.24 10.15 -4.06
CA LYS A 88 -16.05 9.09 -5.06
C LYS A 88 -16.36 7.71 -4.47
N PHE A 89 -15.75 7.37 -3.33
CA PHE A 89 -16.02 6.09 -2.65
C PHE A 89 -17.49 5.96 -2.22
N LYS A 90 -18.09 7.04 -1.75
CA LYS A 90 -19.54 7.05 -1.39
C LYS A 90 -20.41 6.75 -2.61
N ALA A 91 -20.07 7.28 -3.78
CA ALA A 91 -20.81 7.00 -5.01
C ALA A 91 -20.62 5.54 -5.49
N GLU A 92 -19.37 5.01 -5.41
CA GLU A 92 -19.03 3.65 -5.85
C GLU A 92 -19.79 2.56 -5.07
N ILE A 93 -19.99 2.75 -3.78
CA ILE A 93 -20.64 1.75 -2.91
C ILE A 93 -22.05 2.15 -2.47
N SER A 94 -22.68 3.11 -3.14
CA SER A 94 -23.98 3.70 -2.75
C SER A 94 -25.06 2.65 -2.43
N GLU A 95 -25.09 1.52 -3.15
CA GLU A 95 -26.07 0.43 -2.95
C GLU A 95 -25.81 -0.42 -1.69
N TYR A 96 -24.65 -0.30 -1.06
CA TYR A 96 -24.24 -1.07 0.11
C TYR A 96 -24.18 -0.27 1.40
N ILE A 97 -24.33 1.06 1.32
CA ILE A 97 -24.21 1.95 2.49
C ILE A 97 -25.41 1.77 3.41
N GLU A 98 -25.15 1.36 4.65
CA GLU A 98 -26.13 1.34 5.73
C GLU A 98 -25.80 2.37 6.81
N GLN A 99 -24.53 2.74 6.92
CA GLN A 99 -24.01 3.74 7.85
C GLN A 99 -22.83 4.48 7.21
N GLU A 100 -22.49 5.66 7.71
CA GLU A 100 -21.45 6.50 7.10
C GLU A 100 -20.05 5.87 7.18
N GLU A 101 -19.79 5.08 8.23
CA GLU A 101 -18.54 4.34 8.44
C GLU A 101 -18.27 3.27 7.36
N ASP A 102 -19.29 2.85 6.61
CA ASP A 102 -19.12 1.93 5.50
C ASP A 102 -18.22 2.53 4.41
N VAL A 103 -18.34 3.84 4.17
CA VAL A 103 -17.50 4.55 3.20
C VAL A 103 -16.03 4.53 3.65
N LEU A 104 -15.77 4.75 4.94
CA LEU A 104 -14.43 4.70 5.51
C LEU A 104 -13.85 3.28 5.47
N SER A 105 -14.69 2.28 5.77
CA SER A 105 -14.31 0.87 5.69
C SER A 105 -13.92 0.49 4.25
N TYR A 106 -14.66 0.97 3.26
CA TYR A 106 -14.32 0.75 1.86
C TYR A 106 -13.02 1.46 1.46
N ALA A 107 -12.84 2.71 1.87
CA ALA A 107 -11.62 3.47 1.59
C ALA A 107 -10.35 2.78 2.11
N VAL A 108 -10.43 2.14 3.29
CA VAL A 108 -9.27 1.48 3.93
C VAL A 108 -9.09 0.04 3.45
N PHE A 109 -10.17 -0.73 3.29
CA PHE A 109 -10.13 -2.17 3.05
C PHE A 109 -10.59 -2.61 1.66
N GLY A 110 -11.09 -1.72 0.82
CA GLY A 110 -11.44 -1.96 -0.58
C GLY A 110 -12.27 -3.25 -0.79
N GLN A 111 -11.68 -4.23 -1.47
CA GLN A 111 -12.36 -5.48 -1.83
C GLN A 111 -12.87 -6.29 -0.62
N VAL A 112 -12.16 -6.24 0.51
CA VAL A 112 -12.58 -6.94 1.74
C VAL A 112 -13.88 -6.35 2.28
N ALA A 113 -13.98 -5.02 2.30
CA ALA A 113 -15.20 -4.32 2.69
C ALA A 113 -16.37 -4.64 1.74
N LEU A 114 -16.14 -4.64 0.43
CA LEU A 114 -17.16 -5.02 -0.56
C LEU A 114 -17.69 -6.44 -0.35
N ASN A 115 -16.82 -7.39 -0.08
CA ASN A 115 -17.22 -8.76 0.19
C ASN A 115 -18.09 -8.86 1.46
N PHE A 116 -17.71 -8.11 2.50
CA PHE A 116 -18.50 -8.02 3.72
C PHE A 116 -19.87 -7.37 3.47
N PHE A 117 -19.94 -6.29 2.69
CA PHE A 117 -21.19 -5.61 2.38
C PHE A 117 -22.15 -6.49 1.58
N LYS A 118 -21.62 -7.23 0.59
CA LYS A 118 -22.41 -8.22 -0.17
C LYS A 118 -22.94 -9.33 0.74
N TRP A 119 -22.11 -9.86 1.63
CA TRP A 119 -22.54 -10.84 2.61
C TRP A 119 -23.60 -10.28 3.56
N ARG A 120 -23.41 -9.06 4.08
CA ARG A 120 -24.37 -8.38 4.96
C ARG A 120 -25.72 -8.21 4.28
N LYS A 121 -25.73 -7.75 3.03
CA LYS A 121 -26.95 -7.60 2.22
C LYS A 121 -27.65 -8.94 1.98
N ALA A 122 -26.93 -9.97 1.54
CA ALA A 122 -27.48 -11.30 1.32
C ALA A 122 -28.12 -11.89 2.60
N ARG A 123 -27.44 -11.72 3.74
CA ARG A 123 -27.99 -12.17 5.04
C ARG A 123 -29.27 -11.41 5.44
N LYS A 124 -29.33 -10.11 5.17
CA LYS A 124 -30.51 -9.28 5.45
C LYS A 124 -31.68 -9.66 4.56
N ASP A 125 -31.40 -9.96 3.30
CA ASP A 125 -32.39 -10.39 2.32
C ASP A 125 -32.82 -11.86 2.50
N GLY A 126 -32.30 -12.57 3.51
CA GLY A 126 -32.59 -13.98 3.78
C GLY A 126 -31.98 -14.98 2.80
N ILE A 127 -30.98 -14.55 2.02
CA ILE A 127 -30.27 -15.40 1.07
C ILE A 127 -29.15 -16.13 1.81
N ASP A 128 -29.09 -17.47 1.64
CA ASP A 128 -28.02 -18.26 2.22
C ASP A 128 -26.64 -17.83 1.65
N LYS A 129 -25.72 -17.60 2.56
CA LYS A 129 -24.35 -17.17 2.26
C LYS A 129 -23.65 -18.12 1.30
N ASP A 130 -23.87 -19.43 1.47
CA ASP A 130 -23.20 -20.45 0.67
C ASP A 130 -23.79 -20.55 -0.74
N LEU A 131 -25.07 -20.26 -0.90
CA LEU A 131 -25.73 -20.08 -2.19
C LEU A 131 -25.27 -18.80 -2.92
N ALA A 132 -25.09 -17.71 -2.19
CA ALA A 132 -24.64 -16.44 -2.75
C ALA A 132 -23.14 -16.44 -3.15
N SER A 133 -22.33 -17.27 -2.51
CA SER A 133 -20.88 -17.34 -2.76
C SER A 133 -20.44 -18.39 -3.77
N ASN A 134 -21.26 -19.43 -4.00
CA ASN A 134 -20.95 -20.57 -4.85
C ASN A 134 -22.04 -20.78 -5.90
N GLY A 135 -21.93 -20.07 -7.03
CA GLY A 135 -22.88 -20.17 -8.15
C GLY A 135 -23.06 -21.58 -8.75
N ASP A 136 -22.32 -22.61 -8.28
CA ASP A 136 -22.35 -23.97 -8.82
C ASP A 136 -22.68 -25.06 -7.78
N ARG A 137 -23.00 -24.71 -6.53
CA ARG A 137 -23.40 -25.71 -5.54
C ARG A 137 -24.91 -25.68 -5.31
N VAL A 138 -25.61 -26.48 -6.08
CA VAL A 138 -27.01 -26.85 -5.79
C VAL A 138 -26.99 -27.87 -4.65
N TYR A 139 -27.38 -27.46 -3.46
CA TYR A 139 -27.67 -28.43 -2.41
C TYR A 139 -29.10 -28.95 -2.61
N PRO A 140 -29.28 -30.27 -2.74
CA PRO A 140 -30.64 -30.84 -2.70
C PRO A 140 -31.23 -30.55 -1.33
N VAL A 141 -32.45 -30.06 -1.31
CA VAL A 141 -33.29 -29.87 -0.12
C VAL A 141 -33.63 -31.22 0.49
#